data_8cb0c1c66ab80c098fec5d5250e90aeb
#
_entry.id   8cb0c1c66ab80c098fec5d5250e90aeb
#
_cell.length_a   1.000
_cell.length_b   1.000
_cell.length_c   1.000
_cell.angle_alpha   90.00
_cell.angle_beta   90.00
_cell.angle_gamma   90.00
#
_symmetry.space_group_name_H-M   'P 1'
#
loop_
_entity.id
_entity.type
_entity.pdbx_description
1 polymer ?
#
loop_
_entity_poly.entity_id
_entity_poly.type
_entity_poly.pdbx_seq_one_letter_code
_entity_poly.pdbx_strand_id
1 'polypeptide(L)'
;MCLITKDTEHPEWVRTVLVKPYASVVTYILYCLAQLRFIDKIFTIIILITARDYIVRHSYHIEKHYIERSGWLRAAVLGANDGIISVTSLVVGIAASGASSQTLLVTCVAGLISGAASMAAGEYISVKSQQDIEQNDLKMEARELKLHPEHELQELKNIYIQRGLEPTLAEDVAKKLTMHNALDAHARDEIGISVHTSAKPFLAASSSALAFSVGSLFPLI
;
A
#
# COMPACT_ATOMS: atom_id res chain seq x y z
N MET A 1 11.16 24.63 29.08
CA MET A 1 11.31 26.08 29.10
C MET A 1 12.58 26.40 29.90
N CYS A 2 13.72 26.41 29.23
CA CYS A 2 15.01 26.68 29.86
C CYS A 2 15.49 28.04 29.34
N LEU A 3 15.51 29.01 30.22
CA LEU A 3 15.97 30.36 29.97
C LEU A 3 17.50 30.31 29.70
N ILE A 4 17.90 30.59 28.48
CA ILE A 4 19.31 30.84 28.16
C ILE A 4 19.59 32.27 28.59
N THR A 5 20.24 32.39 29.72
CA THR A 5 20.81 33.68 30.19
C THR A 5 21.93 34.09 29.25
N LYS A 6 21.88 35.33 28.80
CA LYS A 6 22.92 36.06 28.06
C LYS A 6 24.16 36.15 28.95
N ASP A 7 25.33 35.93 28.33
CA ASP A 7 26.66 36.08 28.87
C ASP A 7 27.27 34.91 29.67
N THR A 8 27.63 33.86 28.93
CA THR A 8 28.82 33.04 29.21
C THR A 8 29.52 32.78 27.89
N GLU A 9 30.77 33.26 27.81
CA GLU A 9 31.70 32.95 26.68
C GLU A 9 31.96 31.45 26.65
N HIS A 10 31.13 30.71 25.89
CA HIS A 10 31.40 29.30 25.63
C HIS A 10 32.60 29.17 24.70
N PRO A 11 33.54 28.25 24.98
CA PRO A 11 34.70 28.00 24.13
C PRO A 11 34.30 27.76 22.67
N GLU A 12 35.12 28.23 21.73
CA GLU A 12 34.82 28.16 20.30
C GLU A 12 34.53 26.75 19.78
N TRP A 13 35.07 25.72 20.41
CA TRP A 13 34.83 24.33 20.12
C TRP A 13 33.37 23.89 20.45
N VAL A 14 32.75 24.50 21.49
CA VAL A 14 31.36 24.24 21.85
C VAL A 14 30.40 24.75 20.76
N ARG A 15 30.69 25.92 20.18
CA ARG A 15 29.92 26.45 19.04
C ARG A 15 30.13 25.61 17.78
N THR A 16 31.31 25.09 17.54
CA THR A 16 31.60 24.31 16.32
C THR A 16 31.10 22.89 16.41
N VAL A 17 31.17 22.26 17.59
CA VAL A 17 30.81 20.83 17.77
C VAL A 17 29.35 20.60 18.12
N LEU A 18 28.72 21.50 18.88
CA LEU A 18 27.36 21.31 19.35
C LEU A 18 26.31 22.16 18.64
N VAL A 19 26.58 23.42 18.32
CA VAL A 19 25.56 24.36 17.80
C VAL A 19 25.35 24.19 16.28
N LYS A 20 26.41 23.99 15.48
CA LYS A 20 26.28 23.79 14.03
C LYS A 20 25.51 22.53 13.64
N PRO A 21 25.77 21.34 14.24
CA PRO A 21 24.99 20.16 13.90
C PRO A 21 23.53 20.25 14.36
N TYR A 22 23.24 20.88 15.51
CA TYR A 22 21.84 21.06 15.95
C TYR A 22 21.04 22.00 15.06
N ALA A 23 21.63 23.09 14.58
CA ALA A 23 20.98 23.99 13.63
C ALA A 23 20.66 23.30 12.31
N SER A 24 21.55 22.45 11.80
CA SER A 24 21.31 21.67 10.59
C SER A 24 20.26 20.58 10.80
N VAL A 25 20.20 19.93 11.96
CA VAL A 25 19.18 18.93 12.29
C VAL A 25 17.79 19.57 12.41
N VAL A 26 17.68 20.74 13.06
CA VAL A 26 16.40 21.48 13.15
C VAL A 26 15.93 21.95 11.78
N THR A 27 16.83 22.49 10.97
CA THR A 27 16.52 22.89 9.59
C THR A 27 16.09 21.69 8.75
N TYR A 28 16.71 20.54 8.96
CA TYR A 28 16.35 19.28 8.32
C TYR A 28 14.97 18.78 8.75
N ILE A 29 14.65 18.81 10.05
CA ILE A 29 13.33 18.43 10.55
C ILE A 29 12.25 19.35 9.97
N LEU A 30 12.52 20.66 9.88
CA LEU A 30 11.61 21.63 9.27
C LEU A 30 11.45 21.38 7.76
N TYR A 31 12.52 20.99 7.08
CA TYR A 31 12.47 20.59 5.67
C TYR A 31 11.67 19.31 5.48
N CYS A 32 11.86 18.27 6.30
CA CYS A 32 11.05 17.05 6.29
C CYS A 32 9.57 17.32 6.58
N LEU A 33 9.26 18.24 7.53
CA LEU A 33 7.88 18.65 7.83
C LEU A 33 7.25 19.45 6.68
N ALA A 34 8.04 20.26 5.96
CA ALA A 34 7.60 20.94 4.75
C ALA A 34 7.32 19.96 3.60
N GLN A 35 8.13 18.89 3.49
CA GLN A 35 7.91 17.79 2.53
C GLN A 35 6.63 17.01 2.84
N LEU A 36 6.30 16.77 4.09
CA LEU A 36 5.02 16.15 4.47
C LEU A 36 3.81 16.97 3.98
N ARG A 37 3.88 18.32 4.05
CA ARG A 37 2.85 19.20 3.48
C ARG A 37 2.81 19.16 1.94
N PHE A 38 3.93 18.88 1.28
CA PHE A 38 3.97 18.72 -0.16
C PHE A 38 3.38 17.37 -0.59
N ILE A 39 3.62 16.32 0.18
CA ILE A 39 3.01 14.99 -0.01
C ILE A 39 1.50 15.07 0.15
N ASP A 40 0.98 15.80 1.15
CA ASP A 40 -0.46 16.07 1.31
C ASP A 40 -1.07 16.78 0.09
N LYS A 41 -0.35 17.73 -0.50
CA LYS A 41 -0.79 18.41 -1.72
C LYS A 41 -0.79 17.48 -2.93
N ILE A 42 0.23 16.65 -3.09
CA ILE A 42 0.28 15.63 -4.17
C ILE A 42 -0.85 14.63 -3.98
N PHE A 43 -1.09 14.18 -2.76
CA PHE A 43 -2.19 13.27 -2.42
C PHE A 43 -3.56 13.91 -2.71
N THR A 44 -3.73 15.17 -2.36
CA THR A 44 -4.94 15.96 -2.68
C THR A 44 -5.11 16.15 -4.18
N ILE A 45 -4.05 16.40 -4.95
CA ILE A 45 -4.09 16.51 -6.41
C ILE A 45 -4.44 15.18 -7.06
N ILE A 46 -3.86 14.07 -6.59
CA ILE A 46 -4.19 12.72 -7.08
C ILE A 46 -5.67 12.39 -6.79
N ILE A 47 -6.17 12.72 -5.60
CA ILE A 47 -7.58 12.57 -5.24
C ILE A 47 -8.47 13.45 -6.11
N LEU A 48 -8.09 14.70 -6.38
CA LEU A 48 -8.86 15.63 -7.22
C LEU A 48 -8.86 15.22 -8.69
N ILE A 49 -7.76 14.66 -9.21
CA ILE A 49 -7.69 14.14 -10.58
C ILE A 49 -8.59 12.90 -10.72
N THR A 50 -8.56 11.99 -9.71
CA THR A 50 -9.44 10.82 -9.70
C THR A 50 -10.90 11.18 -9.47
N ALA A 51 -11.19 12.22 -8.71
CA ALA A 51 -12.55 12.73 -8.48
C ALA A 51 -13.12 13.50 -9.72
N ARG A 52 -12.27 14.18 -10.51
CA ARG A 52 -12.68 14.89 -11.71
C ARG A 52 -13.23 13.96 -12.80
N ASP A 53 -12.68 12.76 -12.94
CA ASP A 53 -13.19 11.75 -13.88
C ASP A 53 -14.55 11.17 -13.44
N TYR A 54 -14.93 11.37 -12.18
CA TYR A 54 -16.20 10.91 -11.60
C TYR A 54 -17.39 11.81 -11.99
N ILE A 55 -17.18 13.09 -12.25
CA ILE A 55 -18.26 14.07 -12.41
C ILE A 55 -18.79 14.18 -13.86
N VAL A 56 -18.12 13.64 -14.90
CA VAL A 56 -18.40 13.95 -16.31
C VAL A 56 -19.22 12.90 -17.07
N ARG A 57 -19.67 11.79 -16.49
CA ARG A 57 -20.50 10.81 -17.23
C ARG A 57 -21.83 10.46 -16.57
N HIS A 58 -22.81 11.31 -16.81
CA HIS A 58 -24.21 10.94 -16.69
C HIS A 58 -24.69 10.40 -18.05
N SER A 59 -24.74 9.07 -18.23
CA SER A 59 -25.76 8.36 -19.02
C SER A 59 -25.51 6.85 -19.02
N TYR A 60 -26.54 6.13 -18.60
CA TYR A 60 -26.67 4.67 -18.47
C TYR A 60 -25.75 4.00 -17.46
N HIS A 61 -26.36 3.47 -16.40
CA HIS A 61 -25.76 2.85 -15.22
C HIS A 61 -24.96 1.59 -15.52
N ILE A 62 -23.73 1.74 -16.04
CA ILE A 62 -22.66 0.77 -15.81
C ILE A 62 -21.72 1.43 -14.82
N GLU A 63 -22.00 1.28 -13.54
CA GLU A 63 -21.09 1.72 -12.49
C GLU A 63 -19.79 0.93 -12.61
N LYS A 64 -18.69 1.62 -12.90
CA LYS A 64 -17.36 1.01 -12.86
C LYS A 64 -16.84 1.09 -11.43
N HIS A 65 -16.90 -0.02 -10.72
CA HIS A 65 -16.26 -0.14 -9.43
C HIS A 65 -14.73 -0.26 -9.60
N TYR A 66 -13.99 0.62 -8.92
CA TYR A 66 -12.53 0.68 -8.99
C TYR A 66 -11.84 -0.20 -7.94
N ILE A 67 -12.58 -1.11 -7.31
CA ILE A 67 -12.07 -1.97 -6.24
C ILE A 67 -10.89 -2.83 -6.69
N GLU A 68 -10.86 -3.24 -7.97
CA GLU A 68 -9.74 -3.99 -8.56
C GLU A 68 -8.42 -3.21 -8.59
N ARG A 69 -8.48 -1.88 -8.52
CA ARG A 69 -7.28 -1.03 -8.54
C ARG A 69 -6.69 -0.80 -7.17
N SER A 70 -7.40 -1.17 -6.10
CA SER A 70 -6.99 -0.87 -4.73
C SER A 70 -5.65 -1.52 -4.36
N GLY A 71 -5.38 -2.73 -4.82
CA GLY A 71 -4.16 -3.47 -4.48
C GLY A 71 -2.89 -2.81 -5.04
N TRP A 72 -2.80 -2.68 -6.36
CA TRP A 72 -1.60 -2.11 -6.99
C TRP A 72 -1.43 -0.62 -6.70
N LEU A 73 -2.54 0.14 -6.56
CA LEU A 73 -2.48 1.57 -6.25
C LEU A 73 -1.93 1.79 -4.84
N ARG A 74 -2.38 1.01 -3.87
CA ARG A 74 -1.84 1.03 -2.50
C ARG A 74 -0.33 0.74 -2.50
N ALA A 75 0.10 -0.30 -3.22
CA ALA A 75 1.51 -0.66 -3.35
C ALA A 75 2.33 0.48 -4.00
N ALA A 76 1.80 1.14 -5.03
CA ALA A 76 2.45 2.28 -5.67
C ALA A 76 2.57 3.49 -4.76
N VAL A 77 1.50 3.86 -4.04
CA VAL A 77 1.53 5.00 -3.10
C VAL A 77 2.52 4.74 -1.97
N LEU A 78 2.52 3.53 -1.42
CA LEU A 78 3.44 3.14 -0.36
C LEU A 78 4.90 3.18 -0.85
N GLY A 79 5.16 2.63 -2.04
CA GLY A 79 6.49 2.66 -2.65
C GLY A 79 7.00 4.08 -2.91
N ALA A 80 6.17 4.95 -3.49
CA ALA A 80 6.56 6.34 -3.75
C ALA A 80 6.90 7.10 -2.46
N ASN A 81 6.06 6.96 -1.43
CA ASN A 81 6.26 7.60 -0.14
C ASN A 81 7.55 7.13 0.52
N ASP A 82 7.80 5.82 0.53
CA ASP A 82 9.01 5.25 1.12
C ASP A 82 10.26 5.68 0.33
N GLY A 83 10.23 5.68 -0.99
CA GLY A 83 11.31 6.16 -1.85
C GLY A 83 11.71 7.61 -1.55
N ILE A 84 10.72 8.51 -1.41
CA ILE A 84 10.96 9.91 -1.07
C ILE A 84 11.61 10.01 0.31
N ILE A 85 11.03 9.39 1.33
CA ILE A 85 11.47 9.54 2.71
C ILE A 85 12.83 8.87 2.94
N SER A 86 12.95 7.60 2.56
CA SER A 86 14.12 6.77 2.86
C SER A 86 15.37 7.30 2.16
N VAL A 87 15.28 7.56 0.85
CA VAL A 87 16.45 8.00 0.08
C VAL A 87 16.81 9.45 0.39
N THR A 88 15.83 10.34 0.61
CA THR A 88 16.11 11.70 1.06
C THR A 88 16.81 11.71 2.41
N SER A 89 16.31 10.92 3.37
CA SER A 89 16.92 10.82 4.71
C SER A 89 18.36 10.31 4.65
N LEU A 90 18.58 9.29 3.82
CA LEU A 90 19.91 8.73 3.61
C LEU A 90 20.88 9.75 3.00
N VAL A 91 20.47 10.43 1.91
CA VAL A 91 21.29 11.43 1.20
C VAL A 91 21.62 12.61 2.09
N VAL A 92 20.63 13.12 2.84
CA VAL A 92 20.86 14.26 3.75
C VAL A 92 21.76 13.86 4.93
N GLY A 93 21.58 12.66 5.49
CA GLY A 93 22.47 12.15 6.54
C GLY A 93 23.92 12.08 6.10
N ILE A 94 24.17 11.60 4.89
CA ILE A 94 25.52 11.56 4.30
C ILE A 94 26.02 12.96 3.96
N ALA A 95 25.17 13.85 3.43
CA ALA A 95 25.55 15.25 3.15
C ALA A 95 25.98 16.00 4.42
N ALA A 96 25.29 15.78 5.54
CA ALA A 96 25.61 16.38 6.82
C ALA A 96 27.01 15.98 7.35
N SER A 97 27.57 14.86 6.90
CA SER A 97 28.94 14.44 7.22
C SER A 97 30.03 15.14 6.41
N GLY A 98 29.65 16.03 5.48
CA GLY A 98 30.60 16.72 4.60
C GLY A 98 31.08 15.88 3.41
N ALA A 99 30.33 14.85 3.04
CA ALA A 99 30.66 13.97 1.92
C ALA A 99 30.67 14.72 0.57
N SER A 100 31.47 14.22 -0.38
CA SER A 100 31.55 14.78 -1.74
C SER A 100 30.27 14.53 -2.53
N SER A 101 29.98 15.34 -3.55
CA SER A 101 28.86 15.16 -4.47
C SER A 101 28.86 13.77 -5.13
N GLN A 102 30.04 13.23 -5.41
CA GLN A 102 30.20 11.89 -5.96
C GLN A 102 29.73 10.82 -4.96
N THR A 103 30.08 10.96 -3.68
CA THR A 103 29.63 10.06 -2.60
C THR A 103 28.11 10.13 -2.44
N LEU A 104 27.51 11.32 -2.51
CA LEU A 104 26.08 11.51 -2.45
C LEU A 104 25.36 10.82 -3.61
N LEU A 105 25.85 10.97 -4.83
CA LEU A 105 25.32 10.29 -6.02
C LEU A 105 25.35 8.76 -5.88
N VAL A 106 26.50 8.21 -5.48
CA VAL A 106 26.65 6.76 -5.28
C VAL A 106 25.69 6.26 -4.19
N THR A 107 25.58 7.00 -3.10
CA THR A 107 24.66 6.67 -2.00
C THR A 107 23.21 6.70 -2.46
N CYS A 108 22.81 7.69 -3.24
CA CYS A 108 21.46 7.79 -3.80
C CYS A 108 21.14 6.60 -4.70
N VAL A 109 22.03 6.27 -5.64
CA VAL A 109 21.86 5.14 -6.56
C VAL A 109 21.80 3.82 -5.80
N ALA A 110 22.68 3.62 -4.81
CA ALA A 110 22.68 2.43 -3.97
C ALA A 110 21.37 2.30 -3.18
N GLY A 111 20.91 3.41 -2.58
CA GLY A 111 19.63 3.46 -1.86
C GLY A 111 18.42 3.16 -2.75
N LEU A 112 18.41 3.73 -3.97
CA LEU A 112 17.38 3.48 -4.97
C LEU A 112 17.32 1.99 -5.35
N ILE A 113 18.44 1.39 -5.73
CA ILE A 113 18.50 -0.01 -6.17
C ILE A 113 18.11 -0.95 -5.02
N SER A 114 18.69 -0.75 -3.84
CA SER A 114 18.42 -1.56 -2.66
C SER A 114 16.97 -1.45 -2.21
N GLY A 115 16.42 -0.24 -2.13
CA GLY A 115 15.06 0.01 -1.71
C GLY A 115 14.03 -0.52 -2.72
N ALA A 116 14.23 -0.28 -4.02
CA ALA A 116 13.34 -0.79 -5.06
C ALA A 116 13.29 -2.33 -5.06
N ALA A 117 14.45 -2.99 -4.90
CA ALA A 117 14.53 -4.45 -4.82
C ALA A 117 13.83 -4.99 -3.55
N SER A 118 14.04 -4.33 -2.40
CA SER A 118 13.40 -4.67 -1.13
C SER A 118 11.88 -4.53 -1.21
N MET A 119 11.39 -3.40 -1.74
CA MET A 119 9.96 -3.15 -1.93
C MET A 119 9.32 -4.16 -2.88
N ALA A 120 9.99 -4.48 -4.01
CA ALA A 120 9.52 -5.50 -4.95
C ALA A 120 9.39 -6.87 -4.28
N ALA A 121 10.42 -7.30 -3.57
CA ALA A 121 10.45 -8.60 -2.90
C ALA A 121 9.40 -8.69 -1.79
N GLY A 122 9.31 -7.67 -0.94
CA GLY A 122 8.36 -7.62 0.18
C GLY A 122 6.92 -7.65 -0.29
N GLU A 123 6.56 -6.81 -1.26
CA GLU A 123 5.21 -6.76 -1.82
C GLU A 123 4.86 -8.05 -2.57
N TYR A 124 5.81 -8.61 -3.34
CA TYR A 124 5.60 -9.90 -4.01
C TYR A 124 5.29 -11.01 -3.02
N ILE A 125 6.12 -11.17 -1.97
CA ILE A 125 5.95 -12.23 -0.96
C ILE A 125 4.63 -12.05 -0.22
N SER A 126 4.29 -10.83 0.19
CA SER A 126 3.06 -10.51 0.90
C SER A 126 1.82 -10.89 0.08
N VAL A 127 1.73 -10.40 -1.17
CA VAL A 127 0.58 -10.65 -2.03
C VAL A 127 0.55 -12.10 -2.53
N LYS A 128 1.73 -12.74 -2.69
CA LYS A 128 1.82 -14.16 -3.02
C LYS A 128 1.32 -15.04 -1.88
N SER A 129 1.66 -14.71 -0.64
CA SER A 129 1.14 -15.43 0.54
C SER A 129 -0.38 -15.34 0.62
N GLN A 130 -0.96 -14.16 0.35
CA GLN A 130 -2.41 -14.00 0.25
C GLN A 130 -3.01 -14.89 -0.85
N GLN A 131 -2.41 -14.90 -2.04
CA GLN A 131 -2.84 -15.76 -3.14
C GLN A 131 -2.79 -17.25 -2.78
N ASP A 132 -1.75 -17.68 -2.08
CA ASP A 132 -1.59 -19.07 -1.68
C ASP A 132 -2.61 -19.50 -0.62
N ILE A 133 -2.98 -18.60 0.31
CA ILE A 133 -4.07 -18.80 1.27
C ILE A 133 -5.39 -18.94 0.52
N GLU A 134 -5.75 -17.98 -0.35
CA GLU A 134 -6.96 -18.01 -1.16
C GLU A 134 -7.10 -19.33 -1.96
N GLN A 135 -5.99 -19.78 -2.57
CA GLN A 135 -5.97 -21.04 -3.31
C GLN A 135 -6.15 -22.28 -2.43
N ASN A 136 -5.61 -22.25 -1.21
CA ASN A 136 -5.76 -23.36 -0.28
C ASN A 136 -7.18 -23.44 0.28
N ASP A 137 -7.80 -22.30 0.58
CA ASP A 137 -9.19 -22.24 1.02
C ASP A 137 -10.13 -22.77 -0.07
N LEU A 138 -9.94 -22.36 -1.33
CA LEU A 138 -10.70 -22.90 -2.47
C LEU A 138 -10.51 -24.42 -2.68
N LYS A 139 -9.30 -24.96 -2.42
CA LYS A 139 -9.07 -26.41 -2.49
C LYS A 139 -9.75 -27.14 -1.34
N MET A 140 -9.76 -26.56 -0.15
CA MET A 140 -10.46 -27.12 1.01
C MET A 140 -11.97 -27.15 0.72
N GLU A 141 -12.55 -26.07 0.28
CA GLU A 141 -13.93 -25.92 -0.11
C GLU A 141 -14.35 -26.94 -1.19
N ALA A 142 -13.56 -27.06 -2.24
CA ALA A 142 -13.79 -28.06 -3.30
C ALA A 142 -13.74 -29.51 -2.80
N ARG A 143 -13.06 -29.78 -1.68
CA ARG A 143 -13.03 -31.08 -1.03
C ARG A 143 -14.29 -31.30 -0.19
N GLU A 144 -14.69 -30.31 0.62
CA GLU A 144 -15.88 -30.37 1.46
C GLU A 144 -17.15 -30.54 0.61
N LEU A 145 -17.29 -29.79 -0.47
CA LEU A 145 -18.37 -29.93 -1.44
C LEU A 145 -18.49 -31.34 -2.04
N LYS A 146 -17.38 -32.09 -2.13
CA LYS A 146 -17.40 -33.49 -2.60
C LYS A 146 -17.73 -34.49 -1.49
N LEU A 147 -17.26 -34.24 -0.27
CA LEU A 147 -17.38 -35.17 0.84
C LEU A 147 -18.71 -35.00 1.57
N HIS A 148 -19.19 -33.78 1.69
CA HIS A 148 -20.34 -33.39 2.51
C HIS A 148 -21.34 -32.47 1.79
N PRO A 149 -21.81 -32.81 0.56
CA PRO A 149 -22.62 -31.92 -0.28
C PRO A 149 -23.89 -31.40 0.36
N GLU A 150 -24.52 -32.21 1.24
CA GLU A 150 -25.74 -31.81 1.94
C GLU A 150 -25.46 -30.79 3.05
N HIS A 151 -24.32 -30.92 3.71
CA HIS A 151 -23.89 -29.98 4.72
C HIS A 151 -23.59 -28.62 4.09
N GLU A 152 -22.83 -28.62 3.00
CA GLU A 152 -22.46 -27.42 2.26
C GLU A 152 -23.70 -26.69 1.70
N LEU A 153 -24.68 -27.42 1.17
CA LEU A 153 -25.94 -26.84 0.75
C LEU A 153 -26.67 -26.15 1.92
N GLN A 154 -26.63 -26.76 3.11
CA GLN A 154 -27.26 -26.17 4.30
C GLN A 154 -26.51 -24.93 4.79
N GLU A 155 -25.17 -24.93 4.67
CA GLU A 155 -24.34 -23.79 5.00
C GLU A 155 -24.65 -22.60 4.09
N LEU A 156 -24.66 -22.80 2.79
CA LEU A 156 -25.03 -21.78 1.80
C LEU A 156 -26.45 -21.23 2.04
N LYS A 157 -27.40 -22.10 2.36
CA LYS A 157 -28.76 -21.69 2.77
C LYS A 157 -28.73 -20.78 4.00
N ASN A 158 -27.95 -21.12 5.03
CA ASN A 158 -27.87 -20.35 6.25
C ASN A 158 -27.23 -18.96 6.00
N ILE A 159 -26.24 -18.86 5.11
CA ILE A 159 -25.67 -17.58 4.69
C ILE A 159 -26.75 -16.67 4.10
N TYR A 160 -27.62 -17.19 3.24
CA TYR A 160 -28.71 -16.39 2.66
C TYR A 160 -29.80 -16.01 3.67
N ILE A 161 -30.11 -16.87 4.64
CA ILE A 161 -31.01 -16.52 5.76
C ILE A 161 -30.40 -15.36 6.58
N GLN A 162 -29.12 -15.42 6.90
CA GLN A 162 -28.43 -14.33 7.61
C GLN A 162 -28.42 -13.01 6.82
N ARG A 163 -28.45 -13.09 5.49
CA ARG A 163 -28.60 -11.93 4.59
C ARG A 163 -30.05 -11.43 4.45
N GLY A 164 -30.99 -12.05 5.15
CA GLY A 164 -32.37 -11.57 5.24
C GLY A 164 -33.36 -12.27 4.30
N LEU A 165 -32.99 -13.40 3.65
CA LEU A 165 -33.92 -14.17 2.86
C LEU A 165 -34.80 -15.05 3.78
N GLU A 166 -36.04 -15.23 3.38
CA GLU A 166 -36.93 -16.22 4.01
C GLU A 166 -36.38 -17.64 3.84
N PRO A 167 -36.52 -18.55 4.84
CA PRO A 167 -35.90 -19.88 4.81
C PRO A 167 -36.22 -20.73 3.56
N THR A 168 -37.44 -20.63 3.05
CA THR A 168 -37.87 -21.35 1.83
C THR A 168 -37.18 -20.80 0.59
N LEU A 169 -37.14 -19.49 0.45
CA LEU A 169 -36.45 -18.81 -0.67
C LEU A 169 -34.93 -19.02 -0.60
N ALA A 170 -34.35 -18.97 0.59
CA ALA A 170 -32.90 -19.20 0.80
C ALA A 170 -32.48 -20.60 0.35
N GLU A 171 -33.35 -21.62 0.63
CA GLU A 171 -33.11 -22.99 0.17
C GLU A 171 -33.19 -23.12 -1.34
N ASP A 172 -34.18 -22.52 -1.99
CA ASP A 172 -34.30 -22.53 -3.44
C ASP A 172 -33.12 -21.81 -4.13
N VAL A 173 -32.68 -20.70 -3.58
CA VAL A 173 -31.49 -19.97 -4.08
C VAL A 173 -30.26 -20.83 -3.93
N ALA A 174 -29.98 -21.38 -2.75
CA ALA A 174 -28.83 -22.24 -2.48
C ALA A 174 -28.77 -23.42 -3.45
N LYS A 175 -29.89 -24.14 -3.64
CA LYS A 175 -30.02 -25.27 -4.59
C LYS A 175 -29.67 -24.85 -6.02
N LYS A 176 -30.22 -23.74 -6.50
CA LYS A 176 -29.98 -23.26 -7.87
C LYS A 176 -28.55 -22.84 -8.08
N LEU A 177 -27.91 -22.18 -7.12
CA LEU A 177 -26.50 -21.75 -7.21
C LEU A 177 -25.57 -22.95 -7.13
N THR A 178 -25.82 -23.91 -6.24
CA THR A 178 -25.07 -25.17 -6.15
C THR A 178 -25.14 -25.95 -7.47
N MET A 179 -26.32 -26.02 -8.09
CA MET A 179 -26.49 -26.68 -9.40
C MET A 179 -25.75 -25.95 -10.53
N HIS A 180 -25.62 -24.63 -10.45
CA HIS A 180 -24.93 -23.83 -11.46
C HIS A 180 -23.41 -23.94 -11.32
N ASN A 181 -22.89 -23.59 -10.15
CA ASN A 181 -21.47 -23.71 -9.80
C ASN A 181 -21.31 -23.59 -8.28
N ALA A 182 -21.31 -24.73 -7.58
CA ALA A 182 -21.20 -24.78 -6.13
C ALA A 182 -19.95 -24.06 -5.61
N LEU A 183 -18.78 -24.35 -6.18
CA LEU A 183 -17.53 -23.77 -5.73
C LEU A 183 -17.48 -22.23 -5.90
N ASP A 184 -18.02 -21.71 -6.99
CA ASP A 184 -18.08 -20.24 -7.19
C ASP A 184 -19.04 -19.58 -6.21
N ALA A 185 -20.17 -20.24 -5.89
CA ALA A 185 -21.14 -19.74 -4.92
C ALA A 185 -20.52 -19.65 -3.51
N HIS A 186 -19.87 -20.71 -3.04
CA HIS A 186 -19.18 -20.73 -1.74
C HIS A 186 -17.99 -19.77 -1.71
N ALA A 187 -17.13 -19.80 -2.74
CA ALA A 187 -15.99 -18.88 -2.83
C ALA A 187 -16.41 -17.42 -2.67
N ARG A 188 -17.52 -17.01 -3.29
CA ARG A 188 -18.00 -15.63 -3.25
C ARG A 188 -18.77 -15.30 -1.98
N ASP A 189 -19.68 -16.18 -1.55
CA ASP A 189 -20.66 -15.86 -0.53
C ASP A 189 -20.23 -16.24 0.88
N GLU A 190 -19.35 -17.22 1.03
CA GLU A 190 -18.79 -17.69 2.29
C GLU A 190 -17.35 -17.12 2.48
N ILE A 191 -16.43 -17.39 1.56
CA ILE A 191 -15.01 -17.03 1.70
C ILE A 191 -14.76 -15.56 1.30
N GLY A 192 -15.62 -14.97 0.46
CA GLY A 192 -15.47 -13.59 -0.02
C GLY A 192 -14.48 -13.43 -1.18
N ILE A 193 -14.07 -14.53 -1.82
CA ILE A 193 -13.16 -14.52 -2.95
C ILE A 193 -13.94 -14.37 -4.25
N SER A 194 -13.56 -13.39 -5.07
CA SER A 194 -14.09 -13.22 -6.42
C SER A 194 -12.95 -13.02 -7.43
N VAL A 195 -13.24 -13.23 -8.71
CA VAL A 195 -12.27 -12.96 -9.80
C VAL A 195 -11.75 -11.52 -9.76
N HIS A 196 -12.57 -10.58 -9.28
CA HIS A 196 -12.23 -9.16 -9.20
C HIS A 196 -11.34 -8.81 -8.01
N THR A 197 -11.37 -9.61 -6.94
CA THR A 197 -10.59 -9.38 -5.71
C THR A 197 -9.35 -10.26 -5.63
N SER A 198 -9.11 -11.15 -6.60
CA SER A 198 -7.97 -12.05 -6.64
C SER A 198 -6.63 -11.32 -6.56
N ALA A 199 -5.77 -11.80 -5.71
CA ALA A 199 -4.43 -11.24 -5.47
C ALA A 199 -3.53 -11.33 -6.71
N LYS A 200 -2.84 -10.22 -7.06
CA LYS A 200 -1.97 -10.09 -8.24
C LYS A 200 -0.53 -9.73 -7.84
N PRO A 201 0.30 -10.69 -7.39
CA PRO A 201 1.61 -10.43 -6.80
C PRO A 201 2.57 -9.64 -7.69
N PHE A 202 2.67 -10.00 -8.97
CA PHE A 202 3.55 -9.36 -9.92
C PHE A 202 3.19 -7.89 -10.18
N LEU A 203 1.90 -7.60 -10.28
CA LEU A 203 1.43 -6.23 -10.49
C LEU A 203 1.69 -5.36 -9.27
N ALA A 204 1.46 -5.88 -8.07
CA ALA A 204 1.73 -5.17 -6.83
C ALA A 204 3.23 -4.89 -6.66
N ALA A 205 4.08 -5.91 -6.83
CA ALA A 205 5.53 -5.79 -6.73
C ALA A 205 6.12 -4.77 -7.71
N SER A 206 5.73 -4.86 -8.99
CA SER A 206 6.23 -3.94 -10.02
C SER A 206 5.77 -2.50 -9.79
N SER A 207 4.51 -2.29 -9.42
CA SER A 207 4.00 -0.95 -9.15
C SER A 207 4.69 -0.30 -7.94
N SER A 208 4.94 -1.09 -6.88
CA SER A 208 5.67 -0.62 -5.69
C SER A 208 7.12 -0.23 -6.01
N ALA A 209 7.86 -1.12 -6.70
CA ALA A 209 9.25 -0.88 -7.06
C ALA A 209 9.44 0.32 -8.01
N LEU A 210 8.56 0.46 -9.01
CA LEU A 210 8.60 1.59 -9.93
C LEU A 210 8.27 2.91 -9.21
N ALA A 211 7.25 2.91 -8.37
CA ALA A 211 6.86 4.08 -7.62
C ALA A 211 7.96 4.48 -6.59
N PHE A 212 8.59 3.52 -5.91
CA PHE A 212 9.75 3.75 -5.06
C PHE A 212 10.90 4.40 -5.86
N SER A 213 11.20 3.86 -7.04
CA SER A 213 12.29 4.39 -7.89
C SER A 213 12.02 5.84 -8.29
N VAL A 214 10.79 6.18 -8.68
CA VAL A 214 10.40 7.55 -9.00
C VAL A 214 10.50 8.46 -7.77
N GLY A 215 10.01 8.02 -6.61
CA GLY A 215 10.12 8.76 -5.36
C GLY A 215 11.57 9.02 -4.93
N SER A 216 12.45 8.04 -5.15
CA SER A 216 13.88 8.12 -4.83
C SER A 216 14.67 9.13 -5.67
N LEU A 217 14.13 9.55 -6.81
CA LEU A 217 14.77 10.59 -7.63
C LEU A 217 14.53 12.01 -7.10
N PHE A 218 13.55 12.18 -6.22
CA PHE A 218 13.19 13.49 -5.67
C PHE A 218 14.35 14.23 -4.99
N PRO A 219 15.23 13.61 -4.18
CA PRO A 219 16.36 14.31 -3.55
C PRO A 219 17.47 14.71 -4.54
N LEU A 220 17.38 14.33 -5.83
CA LEU A 220 18.34 14.71 -6.86
C LEU A 220 17.95 15.99 -7.62
N ILE A 221 16.74 16.49 -7.43
CA ILE A 221 16.18 17.70 -8.03
C ILE A 221 16.35 18.88 -7.09
#